data_a3541686adb1005e10df9ede594ec279
#
_entry.id   a3541686adb1005e10df9ede594ec279
#
_cell.length_a   1.000
_cell.length_b   1.000
_cell.length_c   1.000
_cell.angle_alpha   90.00
_cell.angle_beta   90.00
_cell.angle_gamma   90.00
#
_symmetry.space_group_name_H-M   'P 1'
#
loop_
_entity.id
_entity.type
_entity.pdbx_description
1 polymer ?
#
loop_
_entity_poly.entity_id
_entity_poly.type
_entity_poly.pdbx_seq_one_letter_code
_entity_poly.pdbx_strand_id
1 'polypeptide(L)'
;MQVNKKTFCSAPWFQIRNQNNMTKRVCCEIKTFAEDNDTKNLAPLEYLNLPHIIKLKKELADGQRPDACEACWKSEDSGNISLRKILNESILGKDNKNWSDSYFKRKNNFNSDIVVSADVKIGNTCNHACVMCNADQSTLLYADWHKRKDSSFVQDYLKRNPNYFEDVKFQGYKNKTYRNYLEEVINNNK
;
A
#
# COMPACT_ATOMS: atom_id res chain seq x y z
N MET A 1 -19.55 -8.31 13.46
CA MET A 1 -18.97 -6.97 13.71
C MET A 1 -19.73 -5.95 12.88
N GLN A 2 -20.02 -4.76 13.41
CA GLN A 2 -20.63 -3.65 12.67
C GLN A 2 -19.53 -2.65 12.27
N VAL A 3 -19.61 -2.12 11.06
CA VAL A 3 -18.65 -1.14 10.56
C VAL A 3 -19.35 0.16 10.21
N ASN A 4 -18.74 1.30 10.53
CA ASN A 4 -19.27 2.61 10.19
C ASN A 4 -19.03 2.90 8.69
N LYS A 5 -20.09 2.92 7.89
CA LYS A 5 -20.02 3.11 6.44
C LYS A 5 -19.43 4.46 6.01
N LYS A 6 -19.47 5.47 6.86
CA LYS A 6 -18.93 6.81 6.54
C LYS A 6 -17.40 6.85 6.54
N THR A 7 -16.76 6.02 7.38
CA THR A 7 -15.30 6.00 7.53
C THR A 7 -14.66 4.69 7.07
N PHE A 8 -15.44 3.67 6.81
CA PHE A 8 -14.96 2.37 6.37
C PHE A 8 -14.08 2.47 5.12
N CYS A 9 -12.97 1.72 5.12
CA CYS A 9 -12.08 1.52 3.99
C CYS A 9 -11.80 0.02 3.82
N SER A 10 -12.01 -0.50 2.61
CA SER A 10 -11.76 -1.91 2.29
C SER A 10 -10.28 -2.28 2.23
N ALA A 11 -9.40 -1.31 1.94
CA ALA A 11 -7.99 -1.57 1.73
C ALA A 11 -7.29 -2.28 2.91
N PRO A 12 -7.39 -1.83 4.18
CA PRO A 12 -6.74 -2.52 5.29
C PRO A 12 -7.21 -3.97 5.50
N TRP A 13 -8.37 -4.33 4.98
CA TRP A 13 -8.96 -5.66 5.13
C TRP A 13 -8.57 -6.62 4.02
N PHE A 14 -8.41 -6.11 2.78
CA PHE A 14 -8.45 -6.93 1.57
C PHE A 14 -7.34 -6.62 0.57
N GLN A 15 -6.59 -5.55 0.78
CA GLN A 15 -5.57 -5.12 -0.17
C GLN A 15 -4.18 -5.16 0.46
N ILE A 16 -3.24 -5.60 -0.34
CA ILE A 16 -1.81 -5.49 -0.06
C ILE A 16 -1.13 -4.72 -1.18
N ARG A 17 -0.20 -3.84 -0.80
CA ARG A 17 0.69 -3.16 -1.73
C ARG A 17 2.14 -3.42 -1.37
N ASN A 18 2.93 -3.81 -2.36
CA ASN A 18 4.38 -3.89 -2.25
C ASN A 18 5.04 -2.62 -2.77
N GLN A 19 6.00 -2.11 -2.04
CA GLN A 19 6.89 -1.06 -2.50
C GLN A 19 8.11 -1.63 -3.23
N ASN A 20 8.90 -0.78 -3.89
CA ASN A 20 10.12 -1.21 -4.59
C ASN A 20 11.15 -1.86 -3.66
N ASN A 21 11.23 -1.44 -2.41
CA ASN A 21 12.10 -2.02 -1.38
C ASN A 21 11.47 -3.25 -0.67
N MET A 22 10.37 -3.79 -1.19
CA MET A 22 9.58 -4.89 -0.65
C MET A 22 8.82 -4.61 0.64
N THR A 23 8.90 -3.42 1.21
CA THR A 23 8.02 -3.08 2.34
C THR A 23 6.56 -3.05 1.92
N LYS A 24 5.69 -3.38 2.86
CA LYS A 24 4.26 -3.52 2.59
C LYS A 24 3.47 -2.32 3.07
N ARG A 25 2.35 -2.06 2.41
CA ARG A 25 1.35 -1.07 2.80
C ARG A 25 -0.04 -1.56 2.43
N VAL A 26 -1.06 -1.00 3.04
CA VAL A 26 -2.46 -1.31 2.68
C VAL A 26 -2.92 -0.55 1.43
N CYS A 27 -2.37 0.64 1.15
CA CYS A 27 -2.67 1.42 -0.06
C CYS A 27 -1.56 2.42 -0.39
N CYS A 28 -1.67 3.15 -1.52
CA CYS A 28 -0.65 4.12 -1.94
C CYS A 28 -0.71 5.47 -1.21
N GLU A 29 -1.86 5.85 -0.66
CA GLU A 29 -2.09 7.14 -0.01
C GLU A 29 -1.85 7.11 1.51
N ILE A 30 -1.69 5.92 2.11
CA ILE A 30 -1.48 5.83 3.55
C ILE A 30 -0.11 6.39 3.96
N LYS A 31 -0.07 7.14 5.05
CA LYS A 31 1.20 7.52 5.67
C LYS A 31 1.95 6.26 6.11
N THR A 32 3.27 6.26 5.95
CA THR A 32 4.10 5.13 6.36
C THR A 32 4.09 5.00 7.88
N PHE A 33 3.80 3.82 8.38
CA PHE A 33 4.06 3.48 9.78
C PHE A 33 5.53 3.13 9.96
N ALA A 34 6.08 3.41 11.14
CA ALA A 34 7.47 3.05 11.44
C ALA A 34 7.67 1.53 11.35
N GLU A 35 6.66 0.76 11.76
CA GLU A 35 6.63 -0.70 11.74
C GLU A 35 6.64 -1.29 10.32
N ASP A 36 6.29 -0.51 9.29
CA ASP A 36 6.30 -0.98 7.90
C ASP A 36 7.71 -1.27 7.37
N ASN A 37 8.74 -0.69 7.96
CA ASN A 37 10.14 -0.89 7.54
C ASN A 37 10.59 -2.36 7.68
N ASP A 38 10.06 -3.10 8.64
CA ASP A 38 10.44 -4.48 8.94
C ASP A 38 9.53 -5.53 8.25
N THR A 39 8.70 -5.08 7.31
CA THR A 39 7.67 -5.95 6.69
C THR A 39 8.12 -6.70 5.43
N LYS A 40 9.37 -6.57 5.01
CA LYS A 40 9.89 -7.10 3.74
C LYS A 40 9.62 -8.59 3.54
N ASN A 41 9.77 -9.38 4.59
CA ASN A 41 9.67 -10.85 4.55
C ASN A 41 8.32 -11.40 5.05
N LEU A 42 7.39 -10.54 5.43
CA LEU A 42 6.09 -11.00 5.91
C LEU A 42 5.22 -11.51 4.76
N ALA A 43 4.42 -12.53 5.04
CA ALA A 43 3.34 -12.93 4.15
C ALA A 43 2.25 -11.84 4.08
N PRO A 44 1.45 -11.78 3.00
CA PRO A 44 0.38 -10.80 2.86
C PRO A 44 -0.59 -10.74 4.04
N LEU A 45 -1.10 -11.88 4.47
CA LEU A 45 -2.04 -11.96 5.58
C LEU A 45 -1.38 -11.68 6.94
N GLU A 46 -0.10 -12.01 7.12
CA GLU A 46 0.65 -11.64 8.32
C GLU A 46 0.72 -10.11 8.44
N TYR A 47 1.07 -9.42 7.35
CA TYR A 47 1.09 -7.96 7.33
C TYR A 47 -0.27 -7.34 7.66
N LEU A 48 -1.33 -7.81 7.01
CA LEU A 48 -2.70 -7.29 7.24
C LEU A 48 -3.20 -7.55 8.67
N ASN A 49 -2.55 -8.43 9.41
CA ASN A 49 -2.88 -8.77 10.79
C ASN A 49 -1.92 -8.20 11.84
N LEU A 50 -0.99 -7.33 11.42
CA LEU A 50 -0.12 -6.62 12.37
C LEU A 50 -0.92 -5.70 13.32
N PRO A 51 -0.44 -5.50 14.54
CA PRO A 51 -1.17 -4.73 15.57
C PRO A 51 -1.57 -3.32 15.11
N HIS A 52 -0.69 -2.59 14.41
CA HIS A 52 -0.97 -1.25 13.90
C HIS A 52 -2.03 -1.26 12.77
N ILE A 53 -2.06 -2.29 11.93
CA ILE A 53 -3.10 -2.46 10.90
C ILE A 53 -4.44 -2.83 11.54
N ILE A 54 -4.45 -3.70 12.55
CA ILE A 54 -5.65 -4.02 13.34
C ILE A 54 -6.20 -2.75 14.04
N LYS A 55 -5.31 -1.92 14.60
CA LYS A 55 -5.70 -0.63 15.19
C LYS A 55 -6.36 0.27 14.14
N LEU A 56 -5.74 0.42 12.96
CA LEU A 56 -6.30 1.19 11.85
C LEU A 56 -7.70 0.70 11.45
N LYS A 57 -7.90 -0.61 11.35
CA LYS A 57 -9.21 -1.21 11.05
C LYS A 57 -10.27 -0.86 12.09
N LYS A 58 -9.91 -0.92 13.37
CA LYS A 58 -10.80 -0.54 14.49
C LYS A 58 -11.22 0.91 14.39
N GLU A 59 -10.25 1.83 14.27
CA GLU A 59 -10.51 3.26 14.15
C GLU A 59 -11.48 3.58 12.99
N LEU A 60 -11.24 2.99 11.81
CA LEU A 60 -12.11 3.14 10.64
C LEU A 60 -13.51 2.54 10.86
N ALA A 61 -13.60 1.39 11.51
CA ALA A 61 -14.88 0.73 11.81
C ALA A 61 -15.69 1.51 12.85
N ASP A 62 -15.03 2.13 13.83
CA ASP A 62 -15.64 2.91 14.91
C ASP A 62 -16.05 4.34 14.49
N GLY A 63 -15.85 4.70 13.22
CA GLY A 63 -16.25 6.02 12.72
C GLY A 63 -15.17 7.10 12.88
N GLN A 64 -13.95 6.71 13.24
CA GLN A 64 -12.83 7.65 13.37
C GLN A 64 -12.20 7.94 12.01
N ARG A 65 -11.46 9.03 11.92
CA ARG A 65 -10.70 9.49 10.75
C ARG A 65 -9.20 9.46 11.07
N PRO A 66 -8.52 8.30 10.98
CA PRO A 66 -7.11 8.19 11.32
C PRO A 66 -6.23 9.14 10.52
N ASP A 67 -5.23 9.75 11.17
CA ASP A 67 -4.24 10.63 10.52
C ASP A 67 -3.46 9.92 9.40
N ALA A 68 -3.27 8.62 9.54
CA ALA A 68 -2.64 7.80 8.50
C ALA A 68 -3.38 7.86 7.15
N CYS A 69 -4.68 8.17 7.15
CA CYS A 69 -5.55 8.27 5.97
C CYS A 69 -5.86 9.74 5.58
N GLU A 70 -5.07 10.70 6.04
CA GLU A 70 -5.31 12.15 5.86
C GLU A 70 -5.55 12.55 4.41
N ALA A 71 -4.83 11.96 3.44
CA ALA A 71 -4.99 12.26 2.02
C ALA A 71 -6.42 12.02 1.52
N CYS A 72 -7.02 10.88 1.94
CA CYS A 72 -8.41 10.56 1.60
C CYS A 72 -9.38 11.54 2.26
N TRP A 73 -9.16 11.91 3.52
CA TRP A 73 -10.04 12.84 4.24
C TRP A 73 -10.00 14.24 3.63
N LYS A 74 -8.82 14.76 3.30
CA LYS A 74 -8.67 16.05 2.61
C LYS A 74 -9.39 16.08 1.27
N SER A 75 -9.25 14.99 0.48
CA SER A 75 -9.96 14.86 -0.79
C SER A 75 -11.49 14.92 -0.60
N GLU A 76 -12.01 14.16 0.37
CA GLU A 76 -13.46 14.10 0.65
C GLU A 76 -14.00 15.41 1.21
N ASP A 77 -13.26 16.07 2.09
CA ASP A 77 -13.64 17.38 2.65
C ASP A 77 -13.66 18.50 1.59
N SER A 78 -12.85 18.33 0.53
CA SER A 78 -12.86 19.22 -0.65
C SER A 78 -13.93 18.86 -1.69
N GLY A 79 -14.80 17.88 -1.39
CA GLY A 79 -15.87 17.46 -2.30
C GLY A 79 -15.41 16.49 -3.42
N ASN A 80 -14.16 16.02 -3.39
CA ASN A 80 -13.62 15.11 -4.39
C ASN A 80 -13.81 13.63 -4.00
N ILE A 81 -13.68 12.75 -5.00
CA ILE A 81 -13.69 11.31 -4.76
C ILE A 81 -12.31 10.90 -4.25
N SER A 82 -12.25 10.29 -3.08
CA SER A 82 -11.01 9.77 -2.49
C SER A 82 -10.67 8.37 -3.02
N LEU A 83 -9.38 7.98 -2.90
CA LEU A 83 -8.94 6.62 -3.17
C LEU A 83 -9.71 5.59 -2.34
N ARG A 84 -10.03 5.89 -1.08
CA ARG A 84 -10.84 5.05 -0.20
C ARG A 84 -12.20 4.69 -0.81
N LYS A 85 -12.90 5.67 -1.38
CA LYS A 85 -14.19 5.45 -2.04
C LYS A 85 -14.04 4.59 -3.30
N ILE A 86 -13.01 4.87 -4.10
CA ILE A 86 -12.68 4.08 -5.30
C ILE A 86 -12.38 2.62 -4.93
N LEU A 87 -11.54 2.38 -3.92
CA LEU A 87 -11.20 1.04 -3.47
C LEU A 87 -12.40 0.29 -2.87
N ASN A 88 -13.26 0.98 -2.12
CA ASN A 88 -14.48 0.38 -1.62
C ASN A 88 -15.39 -0.09 -2.78
N GLU A 89 -15.55 0.73 -3.80
CA GLU A 89 -16.33 0.36 -4.98
C GLU A 89 -15.66 -0.77 -5.78
N SER A 90 -14.35 -0.70 -5.98
CA SER A 90 -13.58 -1.69 -6.74
C SER A 90 -13.54 -3.07 -6.07
N ILE A 91 -13.33 -3.10 -4.75
CA ILE A 91 -13.15 -4.35 -3.99
C ILE A 91 -14.50 -4.97 -3.58
N LEU A 92 -15.48 -4.14 -3.23
CA LEU A 92 -16.75 -4.59 -2.70
C LEU A 92 -17.92 -4.52 -3.72
N GLY A 93 -17.68 -3.95 -4.89
CA GLY A 93 -18.70 -3.70 -5.93
C GLY A 93 -19.52 -2.43 -5.69
N LYS A 94 -20.16 -1.92 -6.77
CA LYS A 94 -20.88 -0.63 -6.77
C LYS A 94 -21.97 -0.52 -5.71
N ASP A 95 -22.64 -1.62 -5.41
CA ASP A 95 -23.76 -1.60 -4.47
C ASP A 95 -23.36 -1.85 -3.02
N ASN A 96 -22.14 -2.28 -2.73
CA ASN A 96 -21.58 -2.52 -1.38
C ASN A 96 -22.50 -3.32 -0.43
N LYS A 97 -23.69 -3.74 -0.94
CA LYS A 97 -24.82 -4.13 -0.09
C LYS A 97 -24.71 -5.56 0.43
N ASN A 98 -24.15 -6.47 -0.36
CA ASN A 98 -24.29 -7.89 -0.02
C ASN A 98 -23.01 -8.53 0.52
N TRP A 99 -21.85 -8.09 0.07
CA TRP A 99 -20.61 -8.77 0.42
C TRP A 99 -20.02 -8.27 1.74
N SER A 100 -19.97 -6.94 1.95
CA SER A 100 -19.42 -6.35 3.17
C SER A 100 -20.21 -6.78 4.41
N ASP A 101 -21.52 -6.68 4.36
CA ASP A 101 -22.37 -6.97 5.53
C ASP A 101 -22.31 -8.47 5.90
N SER A 102 -22.28 -9.37 4.93
CA SER A 102 -22.21 -10.82 5.20
C SER A 102 -20.82 -11.23 5.70
N TYR A 103 -19.75 -10.65 5.17
CA TYR A 103 -18.40 -10.90 5.64
C TYR A 103 -18.20 -10.41 7.07
N PHE A 104 -18.53 -9.14 7.35
CA PHE A 104 -18.33 -8.57 8.69
C PHE A 104 -19.29 -9.11 9.75
N LYS A 105 -20.50 -9.51 9.38
CA LYS A 105 -21.41 -10.18 10.32
C LYS A 105 -20.86 -11.51 10.83
N ARG A 106 -20.10 -12.23 10.01
CA ARG A 106 -19.48 -13.52 10.41
C ARG A 106 -18.18 -13.33 11.18
N LYS A 107 -17.58 -12.13 11.14
CA LYS A 107 -16.30 -11.82 11.81
C LYS A 107 -16.53 -11.34 13.24
N ASN A 108 -15.84 -11.97 14.18
CA ASN A 108 -15.81 -11.56 15.59
C ASN A 108 -14.52 -10.78 15.95
N ASN A 109 -13.62 -10.60 15.00
CA ASN A 109 -12.36 -9.91 15.19
C ASN A 109 -11.98 -9.07 13.95
N PHE A 110 -10.89 -8.31 14.05
CA PHE A 110 -10.38 -7.45 13.00
C PHE A 110 -9.34 -8.13 12.11
N ASN A 111 -9.13 -9.44 12.22
CA ASN A 111 -8.15 -10.14 11.40
C ASN A 111 -8.65 -10.31 9.96
N SER A 112 -7.74 -10.12 9.00
CA SER A 112 -7.94 -10.48 7.61
C SER A 112 -7.67 -11.98 7.40
N ASP A 113 -8.44 -12.61 6.56
CA ASP A 113 -8.31 -14.03 6.18
C ASP A 113 -8.22 -14.22 4.67
N ILE A 114 -8.34 -13.14 3.91
CA ILE A 114 -8.27 -13.14 2.45
C ILE A 114 -7.64 -11.85 1.95
N VAL A 115 -6.88 -11.95 0.86
CA VAL A 115 -6.40 -10.82 0.05
C VAL A 115 -7.19 -10.82 -1.25
N VAL A 116 -7.91 -9.74 -1.53
CA VAL A 116 -8.76 -9.60 -2.73
C VAL A 116 -8.06 -8.78 -3.80
N SER A 117 -7.20 -7.85 -3.40
CA SER A 117 -6.48 -6.95 -4.30
C SER A 117 -5.01 -6.87 -3.92
N ALA A 118 -4.15 -6.90 -4.93
CA ALA A 118 -2.72 -6.71 -4.74
C ALA A 118 -2.16 -5.71 -5.74
N ASP A 119 -1.52 -4.65 -5.22
CA ASP A 119 -0.71 -3.72 -6.01
C ASP A 119 0.76 -4.17 -5.92
N VAL A 120 1.23 -4.83 -6.97
CA VAL A 120 2.50 -5.53 -6.96
C VAL A 120 3.51 -4.84 -7.85
N LYS A 121 4.62 -4.38 -7.27
CA LYS A 121 5.77 -3.87 -8.02
C LYS A 121 6.80 -4.98 -8.21
N ILE A 122 6.93 -5.49 -9.42
CA ILE A 122 7.86 -6.58 -9.75
C ILE A 122 9.30 -6.10 -10.01
N GLY A 123 9.50 -4.79 -10.10
CA GLY A 123 10.80 -4.15 -10.31
C GLY A 123 10.65 -2.71 -10.76
N ASN A 124 11.78 -2.08 -10.97
CA ASN A 124 11.87 -0.72 -11.49
C ASN A 124 12.59 -0.66 -12.86
N THR A 125 12.67 -1.78 -13.57
CA THR A 125 13.27 -1.82 -14.90
C THR A 125 12.37 -1.06 -15.88
N CYS A 126 12.78 0.15 -16.24
CA CYS A 126 12.08 1.03 -17.16
C CYS A 126 13.10 1.86 -17.93
N ASN A 127 12.92 1.94 -19.25
CA ASN A 127 13.76 2.73 -20.16
C ASN A 127 13.16 4.11 -20.49
N HIS A 128 12.07 4.49 -19.82
CA HIS A 128 11.44 5.80 -19.99
C HIS A 128 11.92 6.78 -18.93
N ALA A 129 12.07 8.05 -19.33
CA ALA A 129 12.39 9.19 -18.46
C ALA A 129 11.20 10.15 -18.36
N CYS A 130 10.05 9.65 -17.92
CA CYS A 130 8.84 10.45 -17.78
C CYS A 130 9.03 11.56 -16.74
N VAL A 131 8.55 12.77 -17.04
CA VAL A 131 8.69 13.95 -16.17
C VAL A 131 8.04 13.74 -14.79
N MET A 132 6.97 12.93 -14.71
CA MET A 132 6.26 12.64 -13.47
C MET A 132 6.88 11.48 -12.68
N CYS A 133 7.95 10.86 -13.18
CA CYS A 133 8.55 9.67 -12.57
C CYS A 133 9.74 10.02 -11.68
N ASN A 134 10.03 9.14 -10.74
CA ASN A 134 11.22 9.24 -9.87
C ASN A 134 12.19 8.10 -10.17
N ALA A 135 13.39 8.20 -9.63
CA ALA A 135 14.44 7.21 -9.80
C ALA A 135 14.09 5.82 -9.19
N ASP A 136 13.19 5.76 -8.21
CA ASP A 136 12.70 4.49 -7.65
C ASP A 136 11.74 3.73 -8.58
N GLN A 137 11.20 4.40 -9.61
CA GLN A 137 10.28 3.81 -10.58
C GLN A 137 10.93 3.52 -11.93
N SER A 138 12.16 3.97 -12.17
CA SER A 138 12.83 3.83 -13.46
C SER A 138 14.34 3.68 -13.31
N THR A 139 14.88 2.59 -13.86
CA THR A 139 16.33 2.36 -13.88
C THR A 139 17.09 3.40 -14.70
N LEU A 140 16.46 3.98 -15.71
CA LEU A 140 17.06 5.06 -16.49
C LEU A 140 17.18 6.34 -15.65
N LEU A 141 16.11 6.74 -14.97
CA LEU A 141 16.15 7.89 -14.06
C LEU A 141 17.08 7.66 -12.87
N TYR A 142 17.12 6.43 -12.33
CA TYR A 142 18.09 6.07 -11.29
C TYR A 142 19.52 6.32 -11.75
N ALA A 143 19.88 5.85 -12.95
CA ALA A 143 21.22 6.04 -13.50
C ALA A 143 21.55 7.53 -13.74
N ASP A 144 20.58 8.31 -14.21
CA ASP A 144 20.71 9.74 -14.41
C ASP A 144 20.88 10.51 -13.08
N TRP A 145 20.05 10.24 -12.10
CA TRP A 145 20.16 10.84 -10.76
C TRP A 145 21.48 10.45 -10.07
N HIS A 146 21.91 9.21 -10.22
CA HIS A 146 23.17 8.77 -9.65
C HIS A 146 24.39 9.47 -10.28
N LYS A 147 24.36 9.73 -11.60
CA LYS A 147 25.39 10.55 -12.29
C LYS A 147 25.39 12.01 -11.81
N ARG A 148 24.21 12.55 -11.51
CA ARG A 148 24.01 13.93 -11.05
C ARG A 148 23.84 14.07 -9.54
N LYS A 149 24.34 13.10 -8.77
CA LYS A 149 24.17 13.05 -7.31
C LYS A 149 24.61 14.32 -6.60
N ASP A 150 25.61 15.04 -7.16
CA ASP A 150 26.15 16.28 -6.57
C ASP A 150 25.37 17.55 -6.97
N SER A 151 24.33 17.43 -7.80
CA SER A 151 23.46 18.55 -8.14
C SER A 151 22.59 18.96 -6.93
N SER A 152 22.29 20.26 -6.83
CA SER A 152 21.48 20.80 -5.73
C SER A 152 20.13 20.09 -5.61
N PHE A 153 19.48 19.81 -6.73
CA PHE A 153 18.19 19.11 -6.78
C PHE A 153 18.26 17.70 -6.13
N VAL A 154 19.27 16.90 -6.53
CA VAL A 154 19.45 15.54 -5.99
C VAL A 154 19.85 15.60 -4.52
N GLN A 155 20.76 16.52 -4.16
CA GLN A 155 21.18 16.72 -2.78
C GLN A 155 20.02 17.11 -1.85
N ASP A 156 19.13 17.99 -2.29
CA ASP A 156 17.95 18.38 -1.50
C ASP A 156 16.96 17.21 -1.34
N TYR A 157 16.87 16.33 -2.32
CA TYR A 157 16.09 15.11 -2.21
C TYR A 157 16.73 14.12 -1.22
N LEU A 158 18.05 13.91 -1.29
CA LEU A 158 18.80 12.98 -0.43
C LEU A 158 18.83 13.42 1.03
N LYS A 159 18.81 14.73 1.34
CA LYS A 159 18.65 15.22 2.72
C LYS A 159 17.38 14.67 3.40
N ARG A 160 16.32 14.50 2.62
CA ARG A 160 15.04 13.96 3.11
C ARG A 160 14.95 12.44 3.02
N ASN A 161 15.79 11.82 2.20
CA ASN A 161 15.79 10.38 1.90
C ASN A 161 17.24 9.87 1.83
N PRO A 162 17.97 9.80 2.95
CA PRO A 162 19.43 9.57 2.96
C PRO A 162 19.84 8.23 2.34
N ASN A 163 19.04 7.19 2.46
CA ASN A 163 19.32 5.84 1.95
C ASN A 163 18.69 5.58 0.57
N TYR A 164 18.23 6.61 -0.13
CA TYR A 164 17.44 6.49 -1.35
C TYR A 164 18.12 5.62 -2.43
N PHE A 165 19.40 5.80 -2.69
CA PHE A 165 20.11 5.03 -3.71
C PHE A 165 20.40 3.58 -3.30
N GLU A 166 20.39 3.27 -2.01
CA GLU A 166 20.56 1.91 -1.51
C GLU A 166 19.24 1.13 -1.62
N ASP A 167 18.12 1.79 -1.31
CA ASP A 167 16.79 1.20 -1.29
C ASP A 167 16.20 0.96 -2.69
N VAL A 168 16.68 1.68 -3.71
CA VAL A 168 16.05 1.73 -5.04
C VAL A 168 16.51 0.62 -5.99
N LYS A 169 17.62 -0.08 -5.73
CA LYS A 169 18.09 -1.19 -6.57
C LYS A 169 17.20 -2.43 -6.43
N PHE A 170 15.98 -2.35 -6.91
CA PHE A 170 15.02 -3.43 -6.80
C PHE A 170 14.84 -4.19 -8.11
N GLN A 171 15.12 -5.50 -8.07
CA GLN A 171 14.82 -6.45 -9.15
C GLN A 171 14.01 -7.61 -8.55
N GLY A 172 12.76 -7.34 -8.17
CA GLY A 172 11.89 -8.26 -7.46
C GLY A 172 11.71 -9.59 -8.17
N TYR A 173 11.65 -9.58 -9.51
CA TYR A 173 11.52 -10.80 -10.32
C TYR A 173 12.71 -11.76 -10.16
N LYS A 174 13.87 -11.31 -9.73
CA LYS A 174 15.05 -12.15 -9.43
C LYS A 174 15.09 -12.64 -7.99
N ASN A 175 14.28 -12.07 -7.11
CA ASN A 175 14.27 -12.41 -5.70
C ASN A 175 13.32 -13.58 -5.43
N LYS A 176 13.84 -14.69 -4.86
CA LYS A 176 13.05 -15.88 -4.54
C LYS A 176 11.93 -15.57 -3.53
N THR A 177 12.23 -14.79 -2.50
CA THR A 177 11.24 -14.38 -1.48
C THR A 177 10.09 -13.62 -2.11
N TYR A 178 10.39 -12.74 -3.07
CA TYR A 178 9.35 -11.99 -3.78
C TYR A 178 8.49 -12.88 -4.69
N ARG A 179 9.08 -13.87 -5.35
CA ARG A 179 8.31 -14.84 -6.13
C ARG A 179 7.37 -15.66 -5.25
N ASN A 180 7.88 -16.16 -4.12
CA ASN A 180 7.04 -16.88 -3.14
C ASN A 180 5.88 -16.01 -2.64
N TYR A 181 6.13 -14.72 -2.39
CA TYR A 181 5.10 -13.76 -2.03
C TYR A 181 4.02 -13.64 -3.13
N LEU A 182 4.42 -13.55 -4.39
CA LEU A 182 3.46 -13.50 -5.51
C LEU A 182 2.64 -14.78 -5.63
N GLU A 183 3.28 -15.94 -5.48
CA GLU A 183 2.61 -17.23 -5.49
C GLU A 183 1.57 -17.33 -4.36
N GLU A 184 1.90 -16.84 -3.17
CA GLU A 184 0.97 -16.80 -2.05
C GLU A 184 -0.23 -15.88 -2.34
N VAL A 185 0.01 -14.67 -2.86
CA VAL A 185 -1.08 -13.75 -3.27
C VAL A 185 -2.00 -14.42 -4.29
N ILE A 186 -1.45 -15.12 -5.28
CA ILE A 186 -2.23 -15.81 -6.32
C ILE A 186 -3.01 -16.99 -5.75
N ASN A 187 -2.38 -17.78 -4.88
CA ASN A 187 -2.99 -19.01 -4.35
C ASN A 187 -4.08 -18.75 -3.31
N ASN A 188 -3.97 -17.67 -2.55
CA ASN A 188 -5.00 -17.27 -1.58
C ASN A 188 -6.27 -16.72 -2.25
N ASN A 189 -6.29 -16.57 -3.57
CA ASN A 189 -7.42 -16.08 -4.36
C ASN A 189 -8.07 -17.17 -5.24
N LYS A 190 -7.74 -18.44 -5.00
CA LYS A 190 -8.44 -19.59 -5.58
C LYS A 190 -9.48 -20.11 -4.60
#